data_8e3445ef5daa315cb99638bb0f67995c
#
_entry.id   8e3445ef5daa315cb99638bb0f67995c
#
_cell.length_a   1.000
_cell.length_b   1.000
_cell.length_c   1.000
_cell.angle_alpha   90.00
_cell.angle_beta   90.00
_cell.angle_gamma   90.00
#
_symmetry.space_group_name_H-M   'P 1'
#
loop_
_entity.id
_entity.type
_entity.pdbx_description
1 polymer ?
#
loop_
_entity_poly.entity_id
_entity_poly.type
_entity_poly.pdbx_seq_one_letter_code
_entity_poly.pdbx_strand_id
1 'polypeptide(L)' 'MISYSPFWVTLRNSSETTYTLIKNHRISSSTIDKLRRNKPLNTTTINDLCRILRCRVEDVMEYLPSEEDQSL' A
#
# COMPACT_ATOMS: atom_id res chain seq x y z
N MET A 1 12.48 -6.98 -3.56
CA MET A 1 11.98 -5.76 -2.88
C MET A 1 10.47 -5.73 -2.91
N ILE A 2 9.84 -5.15 -1.93
CA ILE A 2 8.38 -4.99 -1.92
C ILE A 2 7.99 -3.77 -2.74
N SER A 3 7.01 -3.94 -3.61
CA SER A 3 6.42 -2.88 -4.42
C SER A 3 4.94 -2.73 -4.08
N TYR A 4 4.46 -1.50 -3.98
CA TYR A 4 3.05 -1.20 -3.77
C TYR A 4 2.33 -0.84 -5.08
N SER A 5 2.88 -1.22 -6.23
CA SER A 5 2.22 -1.00 -7.52
C SER A 5 0.79 -1.55 -7.55
N PRO A 6 0.51 -2.76 -7.00
CA PRO A 6 -0.86 -3.27 -6.95
C PRO A 6 -1.82 -2.36 -6.19
N PHE A 7 -1.37 -1.73 -5.09
CA PHE A 7 -2.21 -0.80 -4.32
C PHE A 7 -2.76 0.33 -5.21
N TRP A 8 -1.93 0.92 -6.06
CA TRP A 8 -2.37 2.05 -6.90
C TRP A 8 -3.39 1.63 -7.95
N VAL A 9 -3.27 0.42 -8.49
CA VAL A 9 -4.27 -0.15 -9.41
C VAL A 9 -5.57 -0.41 -8.67
N THR A 10 -5.50 -1.03 -7.50
CA THR A 10 -6.67 -1.32 -6.67
C THR A 10 -7.39 -0.05 -6.24
N LEU A 11 -6.65 0.96 -5.81
CA LEU A 11 -7.20 2.26 -5.42
C LEU A 11 -7.95 2.90 -6.60
N ARG A 12 -7.35 2.89 -7.78
CA ARG A 12 -7.91 3.47 -8.99
C ARG A 12 -9.22 2.81 -9.39
N ASN A 13 -9.35 1.50 -9.13
CA ASN A 13 -10.54 0.72 -9.42
C ASN A 13 -11.58 0.73 -8.28
N SER A 14 -11.28 1.45 -7.19
CA SER A 14 -12.18 1.56 -6.03
C SER A 14 -12.93 2.89 -6.07
N SER A 15 -13.84 3.09 -5.11
CA SER A 15 -14.50 4.37 -4.88
C SER A 15 -13.65 5.32 -4.03
N GLU A 16 -12.49 4.87 -3.55
CA GLU A 16 -11.61 5.67 -2.70
C GLU A 16 -10.56 6.42 -3.51
N THR A 17 -10.02 7.47 -2.89
CA THR A 17 -8.88 8.23 -3.41
C THR A 17 -7.89 8.43 -2.26
N THR A 18 -6.69 8.94 -2.56
CA THR A 18 -5.74 9.28 -1.48
C THR A 18 -6.36 10.29 -0.52
N TYR A 19 -7.13 11.22 -1.04
CA TYR A 19 -7.83 12.23 -0.23
C TYR A 19 -8.83 11.57 0.73
N THR A 20 -9.67 10.65 0.24
CA THR A 20 -10.67 9.99 1.09
C THR A 20 -10.02 9.04 2.09
N LEU A 21 -8.92 8.39 1.72
CA LEU A 21 -8.18 7.57 2.66
C LEU A 21 -7.69 8.38 3.85
N ILE A 22 -7.16 9.58 3.59
CA ILE A 22 -6.67 10.45 4.66
C ILE A 22 -7.81 11.02 5.47
N LYS A 23 -8.84 11.55 4.81
CA LYS A 23 -9.90 12.29 5.47
C LYS A 23 -10.90 11.39 6.19
N ASN A 24 -11.33 10.30 5.54
CA ASN A 24 -12.42 9.46 6.03
C ASN A 24 -11.94 8.22 6.78
N HIS A 25 -10.74 7.75 6.50
CA HIS A 25 -10.23 6.49 7.06
C HIS A 25 -8.99 6.68 7.94
N ARG A 26 -8.59 7.91 8.16
CA ARG A 26 -7.47 8.26 9.05
C ARG A 26 -6.13 7.64 8.64
N ILE A 27 -5.96 7.37 7.35
CA ILE A 27 -4.65 6.98 6.82
C ILE A 27 -3.79 8.24 6.79
N SER A 28 -2.58 8.19 7.35
CA SER A 28 -1.74 9.38 7.38
C SER A 28 -1.16 9.69 6.00
N SER A 29 -0.87 10.97 5.75
CA SER A 29 -0.16 11.38 4.54
C SER A 29 1.23 10.75 4.45
N SER A 30 1.85 10.50 5.60
CA SER A 30 3.12 9.77 5.69
C SER A 30 3.00 8.35 5.15
N THR A 31 1.89 7.66 5.45
CA THR A 31 1.63 6.32 4.91
C THR A 31 1.47 6.38 3.39
N ILE A 32 0.75 7.37 2.87
CA ILE A 32 0.58 7.55 1.42
C ILE A 32 1.93 7.77 0.75
N ASP A 33 2.79 8.59 1.37
CA ASP A 33 4.14 8.83 0.84
C ASP A 33 4.97 7.54 0.82
N LYS A 34 4.89 6.73 1.87
CA LYS A 34 5.58 5.44 1.93
C LYS A 34 5.08 4.49 0.83
N LEU A 35 3.80 4.50 0.55
CA LEU A 35 3.22 3.71 -0.55
C LEU A 35 3.78 4.14 -1.90
N ARG A 36 3.99 5.45 -2.10
CA ARG A 36 4.57 5.96 -3.34
C ARG A 36 6.04 5.58 -3.51
N ARG A 37 6.77 5.49 -2.40
CA ARG A 37 8.22 5.27 -2.41
C ARG A 37 8.62 3.84 -2.10
N ASN A 38 7.67 2.93 -2.00
CA ASN A 38 7.92 1.54 -1.62
C ASN A 38 8.70 1.42 -0.31
N LYS A 39 8.37 2.26 0.66
CA LYS A 39 8.99 2.24 1.98
C LYS A 39 8.29 1.23 2.90
N PRO A 40 8.97 0.75 3.95
CA PRO A 40 8.36 -0.22 4.86
C PRO A 40 7.08 0.31 5.52
N LEU A 41 6.09 -0.57 5.60
CA LEU A 41 4.86 -0.35 6.35
C LEU A 41 4.69 -1.51 7.31
N ASN A 42 4.08 -1.26 8.46
CA ASN A 42 3.76 -2.37 9.36
C ASN A 42 2.53 -3.13 8.84
N THR A 43 2.37 -4.35 9.30
CA THR A 43 1.27 -5.20 8.85
C THR A 43 -0.09 -4.71 9.32
N THR A 44 -0.17 -3.93 10.41
CA THR A 44 -1.41 -3.30 10.86
C THR A 44 -1.92 -2.32 9.80
N THR A 45 -1.03 -1.54 9.21
CA THR A 45 -1.39 -0.62 8.12
C THR A 45 -1.84 -1.40 6.88
N ILE A 46 -1.15 -2.48 6.53
CA ILE A 46 -1.54 -3.34 5.42
C ILE A 46 -2.94 -3.93 5.68
N ASN A 47 -3.19 -4.39 6.89
CA ASN A 47 -4.51 -4.89 7.29
C ASN A 47 -5.61 -3.83 7.08
N ASP A 48 -5.33 -2.58 7.48
CA ASP A 48 -6.30 -1.50 7.35
C ASP A 48 -6.58 -1.17 5.89
N LEU A 49 -5.56 -1.15 5.04
CA LEU A 49 -5.73 -0.92 3.61
C LEU A 49 -6.58 -2.02 2.96
N CYS A 50 -6.32 -3.28 3.30
CA CYS A 50 -7.12 -4.39 2.80
C CYS A 50 -8.58 -4.29 3.24
N ARG A 51 -8.82 -3.92 4.51
CA ARG A 51 -10.17 -3.76 5.03
C ARG A 51 -10.92 -2.62 4.34
N ILE A 52 -10.26 -1.48 4.19
CA ILE A 52 -10.86 -0.29 3.57
C ILE A 52 -11.19 -0.53 2.10
N LEU A 53 -10.26 -1.11 1.36
CA LEU A 53 -10.41 -1.36 -0.08
C LEU A 53 -11.10 -2.69 -0.38
N ARG A 54 -11.39 -3.48 0.64
CA ARG A 54 -12.03 -4.81 0.51
C ARG A 54 -11.29 -5.69 -0.49
N CYS A 55 -10.00 -5.78 -0.28
CA CYS A 55 -9.10 -6.51 -1.17
C CYS A 55 -8.16 -7.41 -0.38
N ARG A 56 -7.34 -8.14 -1.09
CA ARG A 56 -6.38 -9.08 -0.52
C ARG A 56 -5.00 -8.43 -0.45
N VAL A 57 -4.08 -9.06 0.29
CA VAL A 57 -2.71 -8.54 0.41
C VAL A 57 -2.04 -8.41 -0.95
N GLU A 58 -2.26 -9.36 -1.86
CA GLU A 58 -1.70 -9.32 -3.21
C GLU A 58 -2.25 -8.18 -4.07
N ASP A 59 -3.36 -7.58 -3.64
CA ASP A 59 -3.92 -6.38 -4.29
C ASP A 59 -3.32 -5.09 -3.73
N VAL A 60 -2.43 -5.17 -2.75
CA VAL A 60 -1.77 -4.04 -2.11
C VAL A 60 -0.27 -4.04 -2.39
N MET A 61 0.36 -5.20 -2.34
CA MET A 61 1.80 -5.29 -2.49
C MET A 61 2.21 -6.59 -3.17
N GLU A 62 3.43 -6.57 -3.73
CA GLU A 62 4.02 -7.74 -4.37
C GLU A 62 5.52 -7.75 -4.11
N TYR A 63 6.14 -8.92 -4.24
CA TYR A 63 7.59 -9.02 -4.20
C TYR A 63 8.15 -8.98 -5.62
N LEU A 64 9.13 -8.12 -5.83
CA LEU A 64 9.89 -8.06 -7.08
C LEU A 64 11.36 -8.29 -6.75
N PRO A 65 12.04 -9.26 -7.43
CA PRO A 65 13.48 -9.43 -7.24
C PRO A 65 14.24 -8.14 -7.55
N SER A 66 15.23 -7.83 -6.72
CA SER A 66 16.04 -6.62 -6.89
C SER A 66 17.47 -6.91 -6.44
N GLU A 67 18.43 -6.39 -7.18
CA GLU A 67 19.84 -6.48 -6.82
C GLU A 67 20.18 -5.69 -5.56
N GLU A 68 19.30 -4.77 -5.15
CA GLU A 68 19.46 -4.00 -3.93
C GLU A 68 19.06 -4.77 -2.68
N ASP A 69 18.41 -5.92 -2.84
CA ASP A 69 18.02 -6.75 -1.70
C ASP A 69 19.27 -7.33 -1.04
N GLN A 70 19.26 -7.39 0.30
CA GLN A 70 20.36 -7.93 1.05
C GLN A 70 20.47 -9.44 0.83
N SER A 71 21.69 -9.91 0.64
CA SER A 71 21.98 -11.34 0.66
C SER A 71 21.97 -11.84 2.11
N LEU A 72 21.21 -12.88 2.36
CA LEU A 72 21.11 -13.49 3.69
C LEU A 72 22.00 -14.73 3.80
#